data_c01883a0fcaded4583b7162e5b619ec7
#
_entry.id   c01883a0fcaded4583b7162e5b619ec7
#
_cell.length_a   1.000
_cell.length_b   1.000
_cell.length_c   1.000
_cell.angle_alpha   90.00
_cell.angle_beta   90.00
_cell.angle_gamma   90.00
#
_symmetry.space_group_name_H-M   'P 1'
#
loop_
_entity.id
_entity.type
_entity.pdbx_description
1 polymer ?
#
loop_
_entity_poly.entity_id
_entity_poly.type
_entity_poly.pdbx_seq_one_letter_code
_entity_poly.pdbx_strand_id
1 'polypeptide(L)'
;MSSLIEQAALRLEQLRRAGAVLPEPRSAQRLPGGGQAASPPAPELPPALPVPESRRVELDFAALAAAGILVPNASRSLLGDQFRVVKRPLIRNAVGKGASKLANGNLIMVTSALSGEGKSFTAVNLAMSIATELDHTVMLVDADVARPSVSRMLGLAAAGESSFGPGLLDVLDGSVEMSSALLKTNIDKLTVLPSGTHHERATELLASDAMTRLLDEMGRRYADRIIIFDSPPLLQTTEARVLATHMGQVVVVVRAETTLQSDVQTALATIEACPVRLLLLNRAKATADGGYGYGYGYGYGTSGRNDSAGGEPSVVGAPSTQSAP
;
A
#
# COMPACT_ATOMS: atom_id res chain seq x y z
N MET A 1 -16.32 30.84 -8.45
CA MET A 1 -17.18 29.68 -8.10
C MET A 1 -18.00 30.11 -6.88
N SER A 2 -19.26 30.41 -7.09
CA SER A 2 -20.14 30.85 -6.01
C SER A 2 -20.39 29.71 -5.04
N SER A 3 -20.27 30.01 -3.74
CA SER A 3 -20.47 29.04 -2.65
C SER A 3 -21.88 28.44 -2.71
N LEU A 4 -22.04 27.17 -2.37
CA LEU A 4 -23.34 26.48 -2.22
C LEU A 4 -24.32 27.26 -1.34
N ILE A 5 -23.82 28.06 -0.39
CA ILE A 5 -24.60 28.93 0.51
C ILE A 5 -25.17 30.11 -0.27
N GLU A 6 -24.43 30.72 -1.18
CA GLU A 6 -24.91 31.81 -2.02
C GLU A 6 -26.00 31.37 -2.99
N GLN A 7 -25.85 30.16 -3.57
CA GLN A 7 -26.87 29.57 -4.43
C GLN A 7 -28.17 29.24 -3.67
N ALA A 8 -28.06 28.76 -2.44
CA ALA A 8 -29.19 28.47 -1.57
C ALA A 8 -29.93 29.79 -1.16
N ALA A 9 -29.19 30.85 -0.86
CA ALA A 9 -29.74 32.14 -0.51
C ALA A 9 -30.51 32.78 -1.69
N LEU A 10 -29.95 32.75 -2.91
CA LEU A 10 -30.61 33.24 -4.13
C LEU A 10 -31.89 32.47 -4.45
N ARG A 11 -31.88 31.14 -4.22
CA ARG A 11 -33.08 30.32 -4.46
C ARG A 11 -34.20 30.57 -3.46
N LEU A 12 -33.87 30.87 -2.20
CA LEU A 12 -34.81 31.29 -1.18
C LEU A 12 -35.45 32.65 -1.50
N GLU A 13 -34.67 33.57 -2.03
CA GLU A 13 -35.16 34.91 -2.43
C GLU A 13 -36.08 34.86 -3.67
N GLN A 14 -35.75 33.95 -4.62
CA GLN A 14 -36.62 33.68 -5.78
C GLN A 14 -37.97 33.07 -5.36
N LEU A 15 -37.98 32.15 -4.40
CA LEU A 15 -39.22 31.55 -3.86
C LEU A 15 -40.07 32.59 -3.10
N ARG A 16 -39.46 33.52 -2.38
CA ARG A 16 -40.18 34.67 -1.75
C ARG A 16 -40.82 35.59 -2.77
N ARG A 17 -40.13 35.90 -3.86
CA ARG A 17 -40.69 36.75 -4.96
C ARG A 17 -41.79 36.04 -5.74
N ALA A 18 -41.80 34.71 -5.77
CA ALA A 18 -42.84 33.91 -6.41
C ALA A 18 -44.08 33.67 -5.54
N GLY A 19 -44.19 34.33 -4.37
CA GLY A 19 -45.38 34.29 -3.50
C GLY A 19 -45.52 32.98 -2.69
N ALA A 20 -44.48 32.20 -2.55
CA ALA A 20 -44.50 31.02 -1.71
C ALA A 20 -44.49 31.42 -0.23
N VAL A 21 -45.57 31.13 0.50
CA VAL A 21 -45.68 31.35 1.95
C VAL A 21 -44.84 30.27 2.64
N LEU A 22 -43.71 30.66 3.16
CA LEU A 22 -42.89 29.77 4.02
C LEU A 22 -43.56 29.65 5.38
N PRO A 23 -43.75 28.48 5.95
CA PRO A 23 -44.27 28.32 7.30
C PRO A 23 -43.28 28.93 8.29
N GLU A 24 -43.79 29.91 9.05
CA GLU A 24 -43.02 30.50 10.15
C GLU A 24 -42.71 29.42 11.23
N PRO A 25 -41.54 29.46 11.84
CA PRO A 25 -41.25 28.62 12.97
C PRO A 25 -42.24 28.94 14.10
N ARG A 26 -43.10 27.99 14.47
CA ARG A 26 -44.04 28.11 15.56
C ARG A 26 -43.29 28.47 16.82
N SER A 27 -43.42 29.72 17.27
CA SER A 27 -43.03 30.15 18.60
C SER A 27 -43.78 29.31 19.63
N ALA A 28 -43.08 28.61 20.50
CA ALA A 28 -43.68 27.87 21.59
C ALA A 28 -44.44 28.79 22.52
N GLN A 29 -45.76 28.79 22.41
CA GLN A 29 -46.64 29.42 23.43
C GLN A 29 -46.53 28.67 24.71
N ARG A 30 -45.97 29.33 25.76
CA ARG A 30 -46.04 28.84 27.15
C ARG A 30 -47.49 28.90 27.61
N LEU A 31 -48.09 27.73 27.84
CA LEU A 31 -49.33 27.63 28.61
C LEU A 31 -48.98 27.70 30.12
N PRO A 32 -49.72 28.47 30.91
CA PRO A 32 -49.53 28.53 32.35
C PRO A 32 -50.29 27.42 33.06
N GLY A 33 -49.57 26.69 33.87
CA GLY A 33 -50.06 25.99 35.07
C GLY A 33 -50.64 24.58 34.89
N GLY A 34 -50.02 23.65 35.55
CA GLY A 34 -50.66 22.37 35.90
C GLY A 34 -49.75 21.16 35.89
N GLY A 35 -49.34 20.69 37.05
CA GLY A 35 -49.07 19.29 37.30
C GLY A 35 -47.77 18.71 36.70
N GLN A 36 -46.78 18.46 37.54
CA GLN A 36 -45.67 17.55 37.22
C GLN A 36 -46.21 16.14 36.92
N ALA A 37 -46.51 15.85 35.66
CA ALA A 37 -46.60 14.49 35.22
C ALA A 37 -45.19 14.02 34.92
N ALA A 38 -44.73 12.97 35.61
CA ALA A 38 -43.47 12.30 35.38
C ALA A 38 -43.39 11.89 33.89
N SER A 39 -42.37 12.38 33.19
CA SER A 39 -42.06 11.93 31.84
C SER A 39 -41.84 10.42 31.89
N PRO A 40 -42.41 9.64 30.96
CA PRO A 40 -42.06 8.23 30.85
C PRO A 40 -40.55 8.11 30.62
N PRO A 41 -39.88 7.10 31.25
CA PRO A 41 -38.46 6.91 31.00
C PRO A 41 -38.24 6.73 29.51
N ALA A 42 -37.28 7.49 28.99
CA ALA A 42 -36.83 7.29 27.62
C ALA A 42 -36.46 5.81 27.41
N PRO A 43 -36.86 5.18 26.33
CA PRO A 43 -36.45 3.79 26.07
C PRO A 43 -34.95 3.73 26.15
N GLU A 44 -34.42 2.96 27.12
CA GLU A 44 -33.00 2.63 27.15
C GLU A 44 -32.65 1.97 25.85
N LEU A 45 -31.87 2.67 25.03
CA LEU A 45 -31.24 2.07 23.86
C LEU A 45 -30.42 0.86 24.35
N PRO A 46 -30.61 -0.32 23.74
CA PRO A 46 -29.82 -1.47 24.12
C PRO A 46 -28.34 -1.07 24.06
N PRO A 47 -27.50 -1.54 25.01
CA PRO A 47 -26.08 -1.21 25.01
C PRO A 47 -25.52 -1.51 23.63
N ALA A 48 -24.89 -0.51 23.01
CA ALA A 48 -24.24 -0.67 21.73
C ALA A 48 -23.31 -1.88 21.84
N LEU A 49 -23.54 -2.89 21.01
CA LEU A 49 -22.65 -4.05 20.95
C LEU A 49 -21.23 -3.52 20.80
N PRO A 50 -20.26 -4.03 21.56
CA PRO A 50 -18.89 -3.57 21.46
C PRO A 50 -18.44 -3.72 20.02
N VAL A 51 -18.15 -2.59 19.36
CA VAL A 51 -17.57 -2.59 18.01
C VAL A 51 -16.22 -3.31 18.17
N PRO A 52 -15.98 -4.42 17.47
CA PRO A 52 -14.73 -5.15 17.62
C PRO A 52 -13.58 -4.23 17.27
N GLU A 53 -12.78 -3.88 18.27
CA GLU A 53 -11.60 -3.03 18.08
C GLU A 53 -10.51 -3.83 17.39
N SER A 54 -9.97 -3.29 16.30
CA SER A 54 -8.80 -3.88 15.64
C SER A 54 -7.64 -3.97 16.63
N ARG A 55 -6.97 -5.11 16.66
CA ARG A 55 -5.81 -5.36 17.55
C ARG A 55 -4.68 -4.38 17.21
N ARG A 56 -4.03 -3.85 18.25
CA ARG A 56 -2.83 -3.01 18.07
C ARG A 56 -1.56 -3.84 18.23
N VAL A 57 -0.59 -3.59 17.37
CA VAL A 57 0.72 -4.26 17.37
C VAL A 57 1.82 -3.22 17.23
N GLU A 58 2.95 -3.47 17.88
CA GLU A 58 4.14 -2.63 17.77
C GLU A 58 5.19 -3.30 16.91
N LEU A 59 5.69 -2.57 15.92
CA LEU A 59 6.77 -2.97 15.04
C LEU A 59 8.08 -2.44 15.63
N ASP A 60 9.06 -3.31 15.78
CA ASP A 60 10.42 -2.92 16.16
C ASP A 60 11.17 -2.35 14.97
N PHE A 61 11.25 -1.02 14.89
CA PHE A 61 11.90 -0.33 13.77
C PHE A 61 13.40 -0.61 13.67
N ALA A 62 14.08 -0.91 14.79
CA ALA A 62 15.50 -1.25 14.76
C ALA A 62 15.72 -2.63 14.13
N ALA A 63 14.92 -3.62 14.53
CA ALA A 63 14.95 -4.95 13.94
C ALA A 63 14.56 -4.94 12.45
N LEU A 64 13.54 -4.17 12.08
CA LEU A 64 13.11 -4.02 10.67
C LEU A 64 14.21 -3.39 9.82
N ALA A 65 14.83 -2.31 10.30
CA ALA A 65 15.94 -1.66 9.59
C ALA A 65 17.14 -2.60 9.42
N ALA A 66 17.48 -3.38 10.45
CA ALA A 66 18.53 -4.40 10.39
C ALA A 66 18.22 -5.51 9.38
N ALA A 67 16.93 -5.85 9.18
CA ALA A 67 16.45 -6.78 8.15
C ALA A 67 16.36 -6.15 6.74
N GLY A 68 16.73 -4.89 6.56
CA GLY A 68 16.67 -4.17 5.28
C GLY A 68 15.25 -3.74 4.90
N ILE A 69 14.35 -3.62 5.86
CA ILE A 69 12.99 -3.11 5.65
C ILE A 69 12.97 -1.61 5.89
N LEU A 70 12.29 -0.87 5.02
CA LEU A 70 12.09 0.56 5.15
C LEU A 70 11.27 0.87 6.42
N VAL A 71 11.73 1.84 7.18
CA VAL A 71 11.03 2.31 8.37
C VAL A 71 10.76 3.81 8.27
N PRO A 72 9.67 4.32 8.90
CA PRO A 72 9.42 5.75 8.98
C PRO A 72 10.60 6.48 9.64
N ASN A 73 10.86 7.71 9.20
CA ASN A 73 11.91 8.57 9.76
C ASN A 73 13.35 8.03 9.65
N ALA A 74 13.59 6.98 8.86
CA ALA A 74 14.93 6.55 8.54
C ALA A 74 15.68 7.62 7.71
N SER A 75 17.00 7.65 7.83
CA SER A 75 17.85 8.44 6.95
C SER A 75 17.65 8.03 5.50
N ARG A 76 17.88 8.97 4.58
CA ARG A 76 17.77 8.70 3.14
C ARG A 76 18.64 7.49 2.76
N SER A 77 18.04 6.52 2.08
CA SER A 77 18.71 5.30 1.63
C SER A 77 18.42 5.04 0.16
N LEU A 78 19.36 4.34 -0.51
CA LEU A 78 19.17 3.92 -1.90
C LEU A 78 17.87 3.11 -2.07
N LEU A 79 17.58 2.20 -1.16
CA LEU A 79 16.35 1.42 -1.15
C LEU A 79 15.11 2.32 -1.07
N GLY A 80 15.14 3.33 -0.19
CA GLY A 80 14.05 4.29 -0.06
C GLY A 80 13.82 5.07 -1.37
N ASP A 81 14.89 5.48 -2.04
CA ASP A 81 14.79 6.18 -3.33
C ASP A 81 14.26 5.27 -4.44
N GLN A 82 14.66 3.99 -4.48
CA GLN A 82 14.14 3.00 -5.41
C GLN A 82 12.64 2.77 -5.21
N PHE A 83 12.18 2.55 -3.97
CA PHE A 83 10.75 2.37 -3.70
C PHE A 83 9.94 3.65 -3.92
N ARG A 84 10.55 4.83 -3.81
CA ARG A 84 9.90 6.10 -4.19
C ARG A 84 9.59 6.15 -5.70
N VAL A 85 10.47 5.62 -6.54
CA VAL A 85 10.21 5.50 -7.98
C VAL A 85 9.10 4.47 -8.25
N VAL A 86 9.17 3.30 -7.61
CA VAL A 86 8.20 2.20 -7.79
C VAL A 86 6.78 2.61 -7.36
N LYS A 87 6.62 3.27 -6.21
CA LYS A 87 5.28 3.60 -5.69
C LYS A 87 4.53 4.68 -6.49
N ARG A 88 5.23 5.62 -7.13
CA ARG A 88 4.59 6.77 -7.80
C ARG A 88 3.61 6.38 -8.90
N PRO A 89 3.93 5.53 -9.88
CA PRO A 89 2.96 5.09 -10.88
C PRO A 89 1.79 4.32 -10.25
N LEU A 90 2.05 3.49 -9.24
CA LEU A 90 1.03 2.70 -8.54
C LEU A 90 0.02 3.60 -7.82
N ILE A 91 0.49 4.59 -7.07
CA ILE A 91 -0.36 5.58 -6.38
C ILE A 91 -1.18 6.38 -7.41
N ARG A 92 -0.55 6.85 -8.50
CA ARG A 92 -1.24 7.60 -9.54
C ARG A 92 -2.39 6.82 -10.16
N ASN A 93 -2.17 5.53 -10.42
CA ASN A 93 -3.20 4.63 -10.95
C ASN A 93 -4.31 4.37 -9.93
N ALA A 94 -3.96 4.20 -8.64
CA ALA A 94 -4.90 3.96 -7.55
C ALA A 94 -5.85 5.16 -7.32
N VAL A 95 -5.31 6.39 -7.38
CA VAL A 95 -6.09 7.62 -7.12
C VAL A 95 -6.91 8.06 -8.34
N GLY A 96 -6.71 7.44 -9.50
CA GLY A 96 -7.49 7.77 -10.71
C GLY A 96 -7.23 9.16 -11.27
N LYS A 97 -6.05 9.76 -11.04
CA LYS A 97 -5.61 11.04 -11.63
C LYS A 97 -5.04 10.85 -13.04
N GLY A 98 -5.62 9.98 -13.83
CA GLY A 98 -5.24 9.71 -15.21
C GLY A 98 -6.42 9.86 -16.16
N ALA A 99 -6.18 9.70 -17.46
CA ALA A 99 -7.18 9.85 -18.53
C ALA A 99 -8.36 8.88 -18.42
N SER A 100 -8.21 7.77 -17.67
CA SER A 100 -9.29 6.83 -17.33
C SER A 100 -9.11 6.33 -15.90
N LYS A 101 -10.21 6.29 -15.14
CA LYS A 101 -10.22 5.70 -13.81
C LYS A 101 -10.08 4.19 -13.93
N LEU A 102 -9.02 3.64 -13.35
CA LEU A 102 -8.76 2.20 -13.34
C LEU A 102 -9.70 1.51 -12.35
N ALA A 103 -10.47 0.53 -12.81
CA ALA A 103 -11.28 -0.31 -11.91
C ALA A 103 -10.36 -1.02 -10.93
N ASN A 104 -10.70 -1.01 -9.65
CA ASN A 104 -9.91 -1.61 -8.57
C ASN A 104 -8.45 -1.14 -8.55
N GLY A 105 -8.16 0.07 -9.05
CA GLY A 105 -6.79 0.60 -9.13
C GLY A 105 -6.06 0.67 -7.78
N ASN A 106 -6.80 0.70 -6.68
CA ASN A 106 -6.30 0.65 -5.32
C ASN A 106 -5.95 -0.77 -4.83
N LEU A 107 -6.36 -1.84 -5.54
CA LEU A 107 -5.97 -3.22 -5.27
C LEU A 107 -4.72 -3.55 -6.09
N ILE A 108 -3.60 -3.72 -5.40
CA ILE A 108 -2.29 -3.97 -5.99
C ILE A 108 -1.78 -5.31 -5.53
N MET A 109 -1.57 -6.23 -6.46
CA MET A 109 -0.96 -7.53 -6.19
C MET A 109 0.54 -7.48 -6.43
N VAL A 110 1.32 -7.97 -5.50
CA VAL A 110 2.76 -8.21 -5.65
C VAL A 110 2.98 -9.71 -5.73
N THR A 111 3.51 -10.16 -6.85
CA THR A 111 3.74 -11.57 -7.15
C THR A 111 5.08 -11.76 -7.86
N SER A 112 5.37 -12.98 -8.30
CA SER A 112 6.56 -13.34 -9.07
C SER A 112 6.27 -14.53 -9.98
N ALA A 113 7.15 -14.84 -10.93
CA ALA A 113 7.04 -16.06 -11.72
C ALA A 113 7.28 -17.28 -10.84
N LEU A 114 8.35 -17.26 -10.04
CA LEU A 114 8.82 -18.36 -9.23
C LEU A 114 9.00 -17.94 -7.75
N SER A 115 9.16 -18.95 -6.88
CA SER A 115 9.45 -18.70 -5.46
C SER A 115 10.87 -18.13 -5.27
N GLY A 116 11.08 -17.29 -4.25
CA GLY A 116 12.40 -16.74 -3.89
C GLY A 116 12.85 -15.51 -4.67
N GLU A 117 12.00 -14.93 -5.52
CA GLU A 117 12.32 -13.74 -6.30
C GLU A 117 12.23 -12.43 -5.49
N GLY A 118 11.65 -12.47 -4.28
CA GLY A 118 11.57 -11.34 -3.36
C GLY A 118 10.23 -10.62 -3.36
N LYS A 119 9.14 -11.29 -3.76
CA LYS A 119 7.78 -10.73 -3.76
C LYS A 119 7.37 -10.16 -2.39
N SER A 120 7.50 -10.94 -1.31
CA SER A 120 7.11 -10.50 0.04
C SER A 120 7.97 -9.34 0.56
N PHE A 121 9.29 -9.38 0.30
CA PHE A 121 10.17 -8.25 0.59
C PHE A 121 9.72 -6.98 -0.14
N THR A 122 9.33 -7.13 -1.41
CA THR A 122 8.83 -6.01 -2.22
C THR A 122 7.49 -5.52 -1.69
N ALA A 123 6.54 -6.40 -1.35
CA ALA A 123 5.24 -6.04 -0.83
C ALA A 123 5.34 -5.26 0.50
N VAL A 124 6.15 -5.76 1.44
CA VAL A 124 6.38 -5.10 2.74
C VAL A 124 7.04 -3.73 2.54
N ASN A 125 8.12 -3.64 1.76
CA ASN A 125 8.81 -2.36 1.54
C ASN A 125 7.95 -1.36 0.75
N LEU A 126 7.14 -1.82 -0.19
CA LEU A 126 6.19 -0.97 -0.91
C LEU A 126 5.13 -0.41 0.06
N ALA A 127 4.56 -1.25 0.94
CA ALA A 127 3.62 -0.81 1.96
C ALA A 127 4.24 0.21 2.92
N MET A 128 5.44 -0.06 3.42
CA MET A 128 6.20 0.87 4.26
C MET A 128 6.47 2.20 3.55
N SER A 129 6.89 2.15 2.28
CA SER A 129 7.14 3.35 1.48
C SER A 129 5.88 4.16 1.21
N ILE A 130 4.71 3.53 1.00
CA ILE A 130 3.43 4.23 0.81
C ILE A 130 2.94 4.81 2.14
N ALA A 131 3.10 4.09 3.25
CA ALA A 131 2.72 4.58 4.58
C ALA A 131 3.45 5.87 5.00
N THR A 132 4.58 6.21 4.38
CA THR A 132 5.27 7.49 4.59
C THR A 132 4.67 8.66 3.80
N GLU A 133 3.74 8.43 2.86
CA GLU A 133 3.06 9.51 2.12
C GLU A 133 2.06 10.25 3.03
N LEU A 134 1.83 11.55 2.76
CA LEU A 134 0.95 12.36 3.59
C LEU A 134 -0.54 12.02 3.40
N ASP A 135 -0.94 11.68 2.17
CA ASP A 135 -2.34 11.64 1.77
C ASP A 135 -2.90 10.22 1.59
N HIS A 136 -2.09 9.18 1.86
CA HIS A 136 -2.49 7.80 1.60
C HIS A 136 -2.35 6.92 2.83
N THR A 137 -3.33 6.07 3.05
CA THR A 137 -3.26 4.95 3.97
C THR A 137 -3.05 3.66 3.19
N VAL A 138 -2.43 2.67 3.80
CA VAL A 138 -2.12 1.40 3.17
C VAL A 138 -2.56 0.22 4.04
N MET A 139 -3.07 -0.81 3.38
CA MET A 139 -3.32 -2.10 3.98
C MET A 139 -2.42 -3.13 3.30
N LEU A 140 -1.64 -3.87 4.08
CA LEU A 140 -0.83 -4.98 3.60
C LEU A 140 -1.53 -6.30 3.94
N VAL A 141 -1.81 -7.10 2.94
CA VAL A 141 -2.51 -8.39 3.06
C VAL A 141 -1.55 -9.51 2.72
N ASP A 142 -1.39 -10.48 3.63
CA ASP A 142 -0.65 -11.72 3.36
C ASP A 142 -1.60 -12.74 2.70
N ALA A 143 -1.54 -12.81 1.38
CA ALA A 143 -2.32 -13.74 0.57
C ALA A 143 -1.49 -14.95 0.07
N ASP A 144 -0.21 -15.05 0.45
CA ASP A 144 0.58 -16.28 0.23
C ASP A 144 0.33 -17.27 1.39
N VAL A 145 -0.91 -17.75 1.47
CA VAL A 145 -1.38 -18.60 2.57
C VAL A 145 -0.63 -19.94 2.68
N ALA A 146 -0.02 -20.40 1.59
CA ALA A 146 0.79 -21.61 1.58
C ALA A 146 2.16 -21.38 2.23
N ARG A 147 2.72 -20.18 2.14
CA ARG A 147 4.00 -19.80 2.71
C ARG A 147 3.96 -18.39 3.29
N PRO A 148 3.11 -18.15 4.32
CA PRO A 148 2.94 -16.83 4.90
C PRO A 148 4.27 -16.28 5.40
N SER A 149 4.54 -15.02 5.09
CA SER A 149 5.84 -14.44 5.42
C SER A 149 5.75 -13.00 5.95
N VAL A 150 4.67 -12.30 5.72
CA VAL A 150 4.49 -10.90 6.13
C VAL A 150 4.59 -10.74 7.63
N SER A 151 3.87 -11.56 8.41
CA SER A 151 3.88 -11.49 9.88
C SER A 151 5.28 -11.70 10.46
N ARG A 152 6.02 -12.68 9.93
CA ARG A 152 7.40 -12.95 10.34
C ARG A 152 8.35 -11.82 9.92
N MET A 153 8.22 -11.29 8.71
CA MET A 153 9.06 -10.19 8.23
C MET A 153 8.85 -8.90 9.03
N LEU A 154 7.65 -8.69 9.54
CA LEU A 154 7.30 -7.57 10.40
C LEU A 154 7.65 -7.79 11.88
N GLY A 155 8.19 -8.98 12.25
CA GLY A 155 8.52 -9.32 13.63
C GLY A 155 7.31 -9.57 14.52
N LEU A 156 6.14 -9.84 13.94
CA LEU A 156 4.88 -10.07 14.67
C LEU A 156 4.72 -11.54 15.09
N ALA A 157 5.18 -12.48 14.27
CA ALA A 157 5.10 -13.91 14.55
C ALA A 157 6.36 -14.40 15.27
N ALA A 158 6.19 -15.28 16.25
CA ALA A 158 7.30 -15.94 16.92
C ALA A 158 8.08 -16.88 15.96
N ALA A 159 9.30 -17.26 16.34
CA ALA A 159 10.09 -18.18 15.56
C ALA A 159 9.35 -19.54 15.46
N GLY A 160 9.08 -19.98 14.24
CA GLY A 160 8.33 -21.21 13.97
C GLY A 160 6.83 -21.02 13.70
N GLU A 161 6.27 -19.83 13.96
CA GLU A 161 4.91 -19.51 13.60
C GLU A 161 4.86 -18.88 12.20
N SER A 162 3.85 -19.27 11.42
CA SER A 162 3.67 -18.75 10.05
C SER A 162 2.75 -17.51 10.01
N SER A 163 1.88 -17.33 11.01
CA SER A 163 0.93 -16.21 11.06
C SER A 163 0.75 -15.69 12.49
N PHE A 164 0.21 -14.49 12.61
CA PHE A 164 -0.07 -13.80 13.87
C PHE A 164 -1.58 -13.68 14.10
N GLY A 165 -2.18 -14.74 14.64
CA GLY A 165 -3.62 -14.78 14.97
C GLY A 165 -4.54 -14.83 13.75
N PRO A 166 -5.83 -14.49 13.90
CA PRO A 166 -6.80 -14.54 12.82
C PRO A 166 -6.43 -13.57 11.70
N GLY A 167 -6.79 -13.93 10.47
CA GLY A 167 -6.46 -13.17 9.28
C GLY A 167 -7.37 -13.47 8.09
N LEU A 168 -6.80 -13.40 6.88
CA LEU A 168 -7.54 -13.54 5.62
C LEU A 168 -8.36 -14.82 5.54
N LEU A 169 -7.77 -15.98 5.88
CA LEU A 169 -8.47 -17.27 5.80
C LEU A 169 -9.66 -17.35 6.78
N ASP A 170 -9.48 -16.80 8.00
CA ASP A 170 -10.53 -16.78 9.02
C ASP A 170 -11.68 -15.83 8.65
N VAL A 171 -11.41 -14.79 7.88
CA VAL A 171 -12.44 -13.90 7.30
C VAL A 171 -13.18 -14.61 6.16
N LEU A 172 -12.46 -15.37 5.33
CA LEU A 172 -13.05 -16.08 4.18
C LEU A 172 -13.92 -17.25 4.58
N ASP A 173 -13.59 -17.96 5.65
CA ASP A 173 -14.43 -19.03 6.20
C ASP A 173 -15.58 -18.53 7.08
N GLY A 174 -15.60 -17.22 7.37
CA GLY A 174 -16.65 -16.57 8.14
C GLY A 174 -16.53 -16.74 9.66
N SER A 175 -15.40 -17.25 10.16
CA SER A 175 -15.17 -17.43 11.61
C SER A 175 -14.88 -16.13 12.32
N VAL A 176 -14.37 -15.09 11.60
CA VAL A 176 -13.96 -13.81 12.16
C VAL A 176 -14.39 -12.65 11.25
N GLU A 177 -14.86 -11.58 11.86
CA GLU A 177 -15.11 -10.31 11.18
C GLU A 177 -13.81 -9.65 10.71
N MET A 178 -13.81 -9.03 9.52
CA MET A 178 -12.66 -8.33 8.95
C MET A 178 -12.03 -7.33 9.93
N SER A 179 -12.85 -6.58 10.67
CA SER A 179 -12.41 -5.60 11.66
C SER A 179 -11.57 -6.19 12.80
N SER A 180 -11.87 -7.43 13.20
CA SER A 180 -11.14 -8.16 14.25
C SER A 180 -9.87 -8.82 13.74
N ALA A 181 -9.79 -9.14 12.44
CA ALA A 181 -8.61 -9.72 11.82
C ALA A 181 -7.52 -8.67 11.50
N LEU A 182 -7.92 -7.38 11.37
CA LEU A 182 -7.00 -6.30 11.06
C LEU A 182 -6.10 -5.94 12.24
N LEU A 183 -4.81 -5.81 11.96
CA LEU A 183 -3.79 -5.33 12.88
C LEU A 183 -3.48 -3.86 12.61
N LYS A 184 -3.71 -2.98 13.57
CA LYS A 184 -3.23 -1.59 13.55
C LYS A 184 -1.81 -1.55 14.08
N THR A 185 -0.89 -1.01 13.29
CA THR A 185 0.51 -0.89 13.69
C THR A 185 0.78 0.44 14.39
N ASN A 186 1.99 0.59 14.95
CA ASN A 186 2.52 1.89 15.42
C ASN A 186 2.94 2.83 14.27
N ILE A 187 2.64 2.48 13.01
CA ILE A 187 2.66 3.38 11.86
C ILE A 187 1.20 3.72 11.54
N ASP A 188 0.76 4.93 11.85
CA ASP A 188 -0.65 5.35 11.79
C ASP A 188 -1.37 5.04 10.47
N LYS A 189 -0.61 5.00 9.37
CA LYS A 189 -1.13 4.78 8.01
C LYS A 189 -0.99 3.35 7.52
N LEU A 190 -0.44 2.44 8.33
CA LEU A 190 -0.25 1.04 7.97
C LEU A 190 -1.16 0.14 8.82
N THR A 191 -2.00 -0.62 8.14
CA THR A 191 -2.71 -1.77 8.71
C THR A 191 -2.24 -3.05 8.02
N VAL A 192 -2.28 -4.16 8.75
CA VAL A 192 -1.88 -5.48 8.23
C VAL A 192 -3.04 -6.45 8.40
N LEU A 193 -3.32 -7.22 7.37
CA LEU A 193 -4.19 -8.38 7.41
C LEU A 193 -3.30 -9.62 7.25
N PRO A 194 -3.05 -10.39 8.32
CA PRO A 194 -2.27 -11.63 8.24
C PRO A 194 -2.96 -12.66 7.35
N SER A 195 -2.26 -13.73 6.99
CA SER A 195 -2.85 -14.87 6.28
C SER A 195 -3.94 -15.60 7.08
N GLY A 196 -3.85 -15.54 8.42
CA GLY A 196 -4.79 -16.22 9.30
C GLY A 196 -4.33 -17.60 9.73
N THR A 197 -5.27 -18.34 10.33
CA THR A 197 -5.05 -19.71 10.78
C THR A 197 -4.90 -20.64 9.58
N HIS A 198 -3.97 -21.58 9.68
CA HIS A 198 -3.78 -22.56 8.61
C HIS A 198 -5.06 -23.36 8.39
N HIS A 199 -5.46 -23.48 7.12
CA HIS A 199 -6.68 -24.20 6.73
C HIS A 199 -6.36 -25.18 5.60
N GLU A 200 -6.87 -26.45 5.70
CA GLU A 200 -6.63 -27.46 4.68
C GLU A 200 -7.15 -27.08 3.28
N ARG A 201 -8.21 -26.27 3.22
CA ARG A 201 -8.81 -25.75 1.97
C ARG A 201 -8.43 -24.30 1.69
N ALA A 202 -7.21 -23.89 2.09
CA ALA A 202 -6.75 -22.50 1.92
C ALA A 202 -6.77 -22.07 0.45
N THR A 203 -6.35 -22.94 -0.46
CA THR A 203 -6.34 -22.69 -1.91
C THR A 203 -7.74 -22.49 -2.47
N GLU A 204 -8.69 -23.33 -2.06
CA GLU A 204 -10.09 -23.26 -2.47
C GLU A 204 -10.75 -21.98 -1.91
N LEU A 205 -10.44 -21.59 -0.69
CA LEU A 205 -10.94 -20.35 -0.09
C LEU A 205 -10.48 -19.13 -0.88
N LEU A 206 -9.20 -19.07 -1.27
CA LEU A 206 -8.67 -17.97 -2.10
C LEU A 206 -9.26 -17.93 -3.50
N ALA A 207 -9.69 -19.07 -4.05
CA ALA A 207 -10.32 -19.16 -5.37
C ALA A 207 -11.86 -19.08 -5.31
N SER A 208 -12.43 -18.83 -4.11
CA SER A 208 -13.88 -18.87 -3.89
C SER A 208 -14.59 -17.56 -4.24
N ASP A 209 -15.93 -17.66 -4.40
CA ASP A 209 -16.78 -16.47 -4.50
C ASP A 209 -16.73 -15.60 -3.24
N ALA A 210 -16.38 -16.18 -2.08
CA ALA A 210 -16.17 -15.41 -0.85
C ALA A 210 -15.00 -14.44 -1.01
N MET A 211 -13.87 -14.89 -1.60
CA MET A 211 -12.74 -14.04 -1.90
C MET A 211 -13.10 -12.94 -2.90
N THR A 212 -13.83 -13.29 -3.96
CA THR A 212 -14.32 -12.31 -4.95
C THR A 212 -15.15 -11.21 -4.27
N ARG A 213 -16.14 -11.60 -3.43
CA ARG A 213 -16.96 -10.62 -2.68
C ARG A 213 -16.12 -9.77 -1.73
N LEU A 214 -15.15 -10.37 -1.04
CA LEU A 214 -14.25 -9.67 -0.14
C LEU A 214 -13.43 -8.62 -0.89
N LEU A 215 -12.85 -8.96 -2.04
CA LEU A 215 -12.07 -8.03 -2.87
C LEU A 215 -12.93 -6.87 -3.40
N ASP A 216 -14.13 -7.15 -3.85
CA ASP A 216 -15.09 -6.14 -4.29
C ASP A 216 -15.49 -5.20 -3.14
N GLU A 217 -15.71 -5.74 -1.95
CA GLU A 217 -15.99 -4.94 -0.76
C GLU A 217 -14.78 -4.08 -0.39
N MET A 218 -13.59 -4.67 -0.35
CA MET A 218 -12.35 -3.96 -0.05
C MET A 218 -12.09 -2.81 -1.04
N GLY A 219 -12.28 -3.06 -2.33
CA GLY A 219 -12.09 -2.06 -3.38
C GLY A 219 -13.04 -0.87 -3.26
N ARG A 220 -14.30 -1.12 -2.83
CA ARG A 220 -15.32 -0.07 -2.67
C ARG A 220 -15.26 0.63 -1.32
N ARG A 221 -15.19 -0.14 -0.23
CA ARG A 221 -15.25 0.38 1.15
C ARG A 221 -14.00 1.15 1.53
N TYR A 222 -12.85 0.75 0.99
CA TYR A 222 -11.55 1.36 1.26
C TYR A 222 -10.98 2.05 0.01
N ALA A 223 -11.83 2.76 -0.74
CA ALA A 223 -11.43 3.44 -1.97
C ALA A 223 -10.37 4.55 -1.76
N ASP A 224 -10.23 5.06 -0.54
CA ASP A 224 -9.22 6.00 -0.07
C ASP A 224 -7.91 5.33 0.36
N ARG A 225 -7.89 4.00 0.43
CA ARG A 225 -6.77 3.18 0.90
C ARG A 225 -6.15 2.39 -0.23
N ILE A 226 -4.84 2.32 -0.25
CA ILE A 226 -4.09 1.43 -1.13
C ILE A 226 -3.96 0.07 -0.44
N ILE A 227 -4.34 -1.00 -1.14
CA ILE A 227 -4.34 -2.36 -0.60
C ILE A 227 -3.33 -3.17 -1.38
N ILE A 228 -2.29 -3.66 -0.69
CA ILE A 228 -1.21 -4.44 -1.28
C ILE A 228 -1.35 -5.89 -0.83
N PHE A 229 -1.46 -6.79 -1.81
CA PHE A 229 -1.52 -8.23 -1.58
C PHE A 229 -0.16 -8.85 -1.86
N ASP A 230 0.49 -9.41 -0.83
CA ASP A 230 1.61 -10.34 -1.03
C ASP A 230 1.02 -11.69 -1.43
N SER A 231 1.29 -12.16 -2.63
CA SER A 231 0.60 -13.31 -3.22
C SER A 231 1.57 -14.41 -3.64
N PRO A 232 1.10 -15.66 -3.82
CA PRO A 232 1.93 -16.76 -4.27
C PRO A 232 2.51 -16.53 -5.68
N PRO A 233 3.52 -17.32 -6.11
CA PRO A 233 4.10 -17.23 -7.45
C PRO A 233 3.14 -17.73 -8.53
N LEU A 234 3.07 -17.03 -9.67
CA LEU A 234 2.12 -17.27 -10.75
C LEU A 234 2.27 -18.64 -11.44
N LEU A 235 3.49 -19.16 -11.55
CA LEU A 235 3.73 -20.44 -12.23
C LEU A 235 3.60 -21.66 -11.31
N GLN A 236 3.53 -21.44 -9.99
CA GLN A 236 3.49 -22.53 -9.02
C GLN A 236 2.09 -22.75 -8.43
N THR A 237 1.18 -21.76 -8.56
CA THR A 237 -0.13 -21.81 -7.93
C THR A 237 -1.22 -21.31 -8.86
N THR A 238 -2.41 -21.88 -8.73
CA THR A 238 -3.59 -21.48 -9.51
C THR A 238 -4.32 -20.31 -8.88
N GLU A 239 -4.35 -20.24 -7.56
CA GLU A 239 -4.99 -19.19 -6.77
C GLU A 239 -4.40 -17.81 -7.03
N ALA A 240 -3.09 -17.70 -7.27
CA ALA A 240 -2.46 -16.45 -7.65
C ALA A 240 -3.02 -15.88 -8.96
N ARG A 241 -3.34 -16.76 -9.92
CA ARG A 241 -3.91 -16.36 -11.22
C ARG A 241 -5.35 -15.87 -11.06
N VAL A 242 -6.15 -16.59 -10.23
CA VAL A 242 -7.52 -16.17 -9.92
C VAL A 242 -7.50 -14.82 -9.20
N LEU A 243 -6.64 -14.65 -8.17
CA LEU A 243 -6.49 -13.40 -7.46
C LEU A 243 -6.15 -12.23 -8.40
N ALA A 244 -5.25 -12.45 -9.36
CA ALA A 244 -4.83 -11.43 -10.32
C ALA A 244 -5.97 -10.89 -11.20
N THR A 245 -7.03 -11.69 -11.45
CA THR A 245 -8.17 -11.25 -12.28
C THR A 245 -9.01 -10.16 -11.62
N HIS A 246 -8.95 -10.03 -10.30
CA HIS A 246 -9.69 -9.03 -9.52
C HIS A 246 -8.85 -7.78 -9.21
N MET A 247 -7.56 -7.80 -9.53
CA MET A 247 -6.65 -6.70 -9.24
C MET A 247 -6.67 -5.63 -10.31
N GLY A 248 -6.61 -4.37 -9.90
CA GLY A 248 -6.40 -3.26 -10.84
C GLY A 248 -4.96 -3.20 -11.34
N GLN A 249 -4.01 -3.62 -10.49
CA GLN A 249 -2.58 -3.57 -10.80
C GLN A 249 -1.86 -4.81 -10.28
N VAL A 250 -0.96 -5.36 -11.09
CA VAL A 250 -0.08 -6.46 -10.70
C VAL A 250 1.38 -6.05 -10.89
N VAL A 251 2.18 -6.19 -9.83
CA VAL A 251 3.64 -6.03 -9.85
C VAL A 251 4.27 -7.41 -9.86
N VAL A 252 4.89 -7.78 -10.96
CA VAL A 252 5.63 -9.04 -11.10
C VAL A 252 7.09 -8.78 -10.77
N VAL A 253 7.54 -9.32 -9.66
CA VAL A 253 8.93 -9.24 -9.20
C VAL A 253 9.77 -10.27 -9.94
N VAL A 254 10.83 -9.82 -10.56
CA VAL A 254 11.76 -10.65 -11.34
C VAL A 254 13.14 -10.58 -10.69
N ARG A 255 13.73 -11.73 -10.38
CA ARG A 255 15.08 -11.79 -9.82
C ARG A 255 16.10 -11.65 -10.94
N ALA A 256 16.91 -10.58 -10.87
CA ALA A 256 17.99 -10.33 -11.83
C ALA A 256 18.97 -11.51 -11.90
N GLU A 257 19.50 -11.77 -13.08
CA GLU A 257 20.52 -12.79 -13.36
C GLU A 257 20.11 -14.25 -13.03
N THR A 258 18.83 -14.48 -12.65
CA THR A 258 18.38 -15.81 -12.20
C THR A 258 17.10 -16.24 -12.91
N THR A 259 16.09 -15.38 -12.98
CA THR A 259 14.80 -15.71 -13.58
C THR A 259 14.94 -15.70 -15.11
N LEU A 260 14.52 -16.78 -15.75
CA LEU A 260 14.55 -16.88 -17.20
C LEU A 260 13.48 -15.97 -17.85
N GLN A 261 13.81 -15.39 -18.97
CA GLN A 261 12.86 -14.55 -19.72
C GLN A 261 11.61 -15.34 -20.14
N SER A 262 11.76 -16.64 -20.47
CA SER A 262 10.65 -17.53 -20.76
C SER A 262 9.67 -17.67 -19.59
N ASP A 263 10.18 -17.76 -18.35
CA ASP A 263 9.33 -17.86 -17.16
C ASP A 263 8.56 -16.57 -16.93
N VAL A 264 9.21 -15.42 -17.15
CA VAL A 264 8.54 -14.11 -17.06
C VAL A 264 7.42 -14.00 -18.10
N GLN A 265 7.70 -14.38 -19.36
CA GLN A 265 6.70 -14.36 -20.44
C GLN A 265 5.53 -15.29 -20.13
N THR A 266 5.81 -16.51 -19.67
CA THR A 266 4.78 -17.48 -19.28
C THR A 266 3.95 -16.95 -18.11
N ALA A 267 4.57 -16.36 -17.09
CA ALA A 267 3.87 -15.77 -15.97
C ALA A 267 2.95 -14.61 -16.40
N LEU A 268 3.45 -13.70 -17.25
CA LEU A 268 2.64 -12.58 -17.79
C LEU A 268 1.46 -13.04 -18.61
N ALA A 269 1.58 -14.13 -19.35
CA ALA A 269 0.48 -14.71 -20.12
C ALA A 269 -0.65 -15.23 -19.21
N THR A 270 -0.35 -15.64 -17.98
CA THR A 270 -1.39 -16.12 -17.04
C THR A 270 -2.24 -15.01 -16.44
N ILE A 271 -1.83 -13.74 -16.56
CA ILE A 271 -2.49 -12.57 -15.97
C ILE A 271 -2.89 -11.51 -17.00
N GLU A 272 -3.15 -11.92 -18.25
CA GLU A 272 -3.52 -11.01 -19.34
C GLU A 272 -4.80 -10.21 -19.05
N ALA A 273 -5.71 -10.74 -18.26
CA ALA A 273 -6.93 -10.06 -17.85
C ALA A 273 -6.68 -8.83 -16.95
N CYS A 274 -5.53 -8.74 -16.26
CA CYS A 274 -5.21 -7.58 -15.44
C CYS A 274 -4.85 -6.38 -16.31
N PRO A 275 -5.51 -5.21 -16.10
CA PRO A 275 -5.32 -4.04 -16.97
C PRO A 275 -3.93 -3.40 -16.85
N VAL A 276 -3.30 -3.48 -15.67
CA VAL A 276 -1.96 -2.91 -15.44
C VAL A 276 -1.02 -3.96 -14.88
N ARG A 277 0.00 -4.30 -15.67
CA ARG A 277 1.06 -5.24 -15.31
C ARG A 277 2.39 -4.52 -15.33
N LEU A 278 3.10 -4.54 -14.21
CA LEU A 278 4.38 -3.88 -14.01
C LEU A 278 5.44 -4.93 -13.69
N LEU A 279 6.63 -4.78 -14.27
CA LEU A 279 7.78 -5.60 -13.94
C LEU A 279 8.69 -4.83 -12.97
N LEU A 280 9.13 -5.50 -11.91
CA LEU A 280 10.10 -4.97 -10.96
C LEU A 280 11.32 -5.89 -10.93
N LEU A 281 12.46 -5.37 -11.38
CA LEU A 281 13.72 -6.10 -11.32
C LEU A 281 14.32 -5.99 -9.92
N ASN A 282 14.41 -7.13 -9.22
CA ASN A 282 14.94 -7.22 -7.87
C ASN A 282 16.36 -7.82 -7.87
N ARG A 283 17.16 -7.48 -6.87
CA ARG A 283 18.54 -7.95 -6.69
C ARG A 283 19.46 -7.63 -7.87
N ALA A 284 19.15 -6.58 -8.64
CA ALA A 284 20.06 -6.10 -9.67
C ALA A 284 21.33 -5.56 -9.03
N LYS A 285 22.49 -5.99 -9.52
CA LYS A 285 23.78 -5.42 -9.11
C LYS A 285 23.92 -4.04 -9.74
N ALA A 286 24.34 -3.05 -8.97
CA ALA A 286 24.78 -1.79 -9.53
C ALA A 286 26.04 -2.07 -10.37
N THR A 287 25.95 -1.97 -11.69
CA THR A 287 27.14 -1.98 -12.55
C THR A 287 27.92 -0.70 -12.30
N ALA A 288 29.22 -0.80 -12.09
CA ALA A 288 30.12 0.33 -11.86
C ALA A 288 30.13 1.35 -13.03
N ASP A 289 29.70 0.93 -14.21
CA ASP A 289 29.45 1.79 -15.35
C ASP A 289 28.00 2.32 -15.28
N GLY A 290 27.88 3.58 -14.87
CA GLY A 290 26.68 4.36 -14.61
C GLY A 290 25.54 4.35 -15.66
N GLY A 291 25.06 3.19 -16.07
CA GLY A 291 24.22 2.98 -17.24
C GLY A 291 22.72 2.78 -17.03
N TYR A 292 22.17 2.74 -15.81
CA TYR A 292 20.70 2.73 -15.60
C TYR A 292 20.28 3.53 -14.37
N GLY A 293 20.85 4.73 -14.23
CA GLY A 293 20.29 5.73 -13.34
C GLY A 293 19.24 6.52 -14.10
N TYR A 294 17.95 6.34 -13.81
CA TYR A 294 16.98 7.39 -14.05
C TYR A 294 17.34 8.56 -13.11
N GLY A 295 18.41 9.28 -13.51
CA GLY A 295 18.89 10.46 -12.83
C GLY A 295 17.98 11.64 -13.12
N TYR A 296 16.96 11.87 -12.33
CA TYR A 296 16.48 13.21 -12.10
C TYR A 296 17.46 13.88 -11.16
N GLY A 297 18.64 14.22 -11.70
CA GLY A 297 19.63 15.06 -11.06
C GLY A 297 19.14 16.50 -11.04
N TYR A 298 18.49 16.92 -9.98
CA TYR A 298 18.53 18.33 -9.60
C TYR A 298 19.89 18.58 -8.95
N GLY A 299 20.86 18.91 -9.78
CA GLY A 299 22.17 19.40 -9.36
C GLY A 299 22.02 20.81 -8.77
N TYR A 300 22.00 20.92 -7.46
CA TYR A 300 22.44 22.16 -6.81
C TYR A 300 23.96 22.12 -6.77
N GLY A 301 24.57 22.84 -7.73
CA GLY A 301 25.99 23.13 -7.74
C GLY A 301 26.34 24.00 -6.53
N THR A 302 27.07 23.44 -5.60
CA THR A 302 27.89 24.24 -4.69
C THR A 302 29.23 24.52 -5.37
N SER A 303 29.34 25.68 -6.02
CA SER A 303 30.61 26.27 -6.42
C SER A 303 31.37 26.69 -5.17
N GLY A 304 32.23 25.81 -4.69
CA GLY A 304 33.28 26.15 -3.73
C GLY A 304 34.49 26.71 -4.49
N ARG A 305 34.60 28.00 -4.52
CA ARG A 305 35.85 28.71 -4.85
C ARG A 305 36.92 28.31 -3.84
N ASN A 306 38.06 27.82 -4.31
CA ASN A 306 39.34 27.94 -3.62
C ASN A 306 40.34 28.51 -4.61
N ASP A 307 40.56 29.83 -4.46
CA ASP A 307 41.76 30.53 -4.89
C ASP A 307 42.87 30.19 -3.90
N SER A 308 43.99 29.67 -4.38
CA SER A 308 45.33 30.06 -3.88
C SER A 308 46.41 29.42 -4.76
N ALA A 309 47.00 30.24 -5.55
CA ALA A 309 48.44 30.57 -5.64
C ALA A 309 49.44 29.42 -5.88
N GLY A 310 50.07 29.47 -7.08
CA GLY A 310 51.51 29.64 -7.22
C GLY A 310 52.37 28.41 -7.12
N GLY A 311 53.05 28.06 -8.24
CA GLY A 311 54.17 27.15 -8.24
C GLY A 311 54.55 26.68 -9.63
N GLU A 312 55.51 27.39 -10.24
CA GLU A 312 56.06 27.15 -11.58
C GLU A 312 56.79 25.80 -11.73
N PRO A 313 57.08 25.41 -12.98
CA PRO A 313 57.50 24.06 -13.34
C PRO A 313 59.03 23.90 -13.31
N SER A 314 59.51 22.74 -12.94
CA SER A 314 60.91 22.32 -13.16
C SER A 314 60.97 21.16 -14.17
N VAL A 315 61.54 21.48 -15.30
CA VAL A 315 62.03 20.61 -16.35
C VAL A 315 63.40 20.03 -15.92
N VAL A 316 63.69 18.78 -16.21
CA VAL A 316 64.96 18.07 -16.47
C VAL A 316 64.67 16.56 -16.33
N GLY A 317 64.87 15.65 -17.23
CA GLY A 317 65.75 15.39 -18.31
C GLY A 317 65.71 13.86 -18.50
N ALA A 318 65.53 13.42 -19.73
CA ALA A 318 65.98 12.10 -20.17
C ALA A 318 67.51 12.19 -20.45
N PRO A 319 68.28 11.14 -20.70
CA PRO A 319 67.99 9.87 -21.32
C PRO A 319 68.79 8.67 -20.72
N SER A 320 68.62 7.45 -21.20
CA SER A 320 69.59 6.67 -22.00
C SER A 320 69.29 5.14 -21.96
N THR A 321 69.21 4.65 -23.14
CA THR A 321 69.44 3.34 -23.71
C THR A 321 70.54 2.48 -23.05
N GLN A 322 70.29 1.15 -22.97
CA GLN A 322 71.25 0.04 -23.36
C GLN A 322 70.54 -1.30 -23.15
N SER A 323 70.19 -2.04 -24.22
CA SER A 323 70.94 -3.10 -24.92
C SER A 323 71.18 -4.37 -24.06
N ALA A 324 70.65 -5.39 -24.60
CA ALA A 324 70.73 -6.81 -24.29
C ALA A 324 72.19 -7.37 -24.15
N PRO A 325 72.44 -8.66 -23.80
CA PRO A 325 72.13 -9.77 -24.71
C PRO A 325 71.08 -10.73 -24.22
#